data_65cba62647bf23968912041b08b6980b
#
_entry.id   65cba62647bf23968912041b08b6980b
#
_cell.length_a   1.000
_cell.length_b   1.000
_cell.length_c   1.000
_cell.angle_alpha   90.00
_cell.angle_beta   90.00
_cell.angle_gamma   90.00
#
_symmetry.space_group_name_H-M   'P 1'
#
loop_
_entity.id
_entity.type
_entity.pdbx_description
1 polymer ?
#
loop_
_entity_poly.entity_id
_entity_poly.type
_entity_poly.pdbx_seq_one_letter_code
_entity_poly.pdbx_strand_id
1 'polypeptide(L)' 'MSEFQEGDVVYLKSGGPAMTITELTEDDESFCEWFDKNQELQNGSFKNTTLTKDNPSPRAKPPIL' A
#
# COMPACT_ATOMS: atom_id res chain seq x y z
N MET A 1 -2.40 9.62 16.21
CA MET A 1 -1.38 8.71 16.00
C MET A 1 -1.72 7.79 14.88
N SER A 2 -0.80 7.54 14.06
CA SER A 2 -1.05 6.73 12.89
C SER A 2 -0.86 5.28 13.20
N GLU A 3 -1.67 4.41 12.60
CA GLU A 3 -1.47 2.99 12.76
C GLU A 3 -0.46 2.48 11.76
N PHE A 4 0.08 3.35 10.89
CA PHE A 4 1.06 2.94 9.91
C PHE A 4 2.44 3.37 10.34
N GLN A 5 3.44 2.63 9.89
CA GLN A 5 4.83 2.92 10.20
C GLN A 5 5.66 2.74 8.96
N GLU A 6 6.83 3.36 8.93
CA GLU A 6 7.75 3.15 7.82
C GLU A 6 8.09 1.68 7.74
N GLY A 7 8.11 1.18 6.53
CA GLY A 7 8.38 -0.23 6.31
C GLY A 7 7.16 -1.10 6.23
N ASP A 8 6.00 -0.57 6.60
CA ASP A 8 4.78 -1.35 6.51
C ASP A 8 4.38 -1.58 5.06
N VAL A 9 3.80 -2.72 4.80
CA VAL A 9 3.27 -3.03 3.48
C VAL A 9 1.79 -2.70 3.52
N VAL A 10 1.34 -1.88 2.60
CA VAL A 10 -0.04 -1.42 2.55
C VAL A 10 -0.58 -1.50 1.14
N TYR A 11 -1.88 -1.37 1.03
CA TYR A 11 -2.58 -1.40 -0.25
C TYR A 11 -3.58 -0.27 -0.25
N LEU A 12 -3.95 0.19 -1.44
CA LEU A 12 -5.10 1.07 -1.54
C LEU A 12 -6.34 0.24 -1.25
N LYS A 13 -7.31 0.82 -0.57
CA LYS A 13 -8.51 0.08 -0.21
C LYS A 13 -9.28 -0.38 -1.44
N SER A 14 -9.09 0.29 -2.57
CA SER A 14 -9.75 -0.10 -3.80
C SER A 14 -9.01 -1.20 -4.54
N GLY A 15 -7.86 -1.62 -4.03
CA GLY A 15 -7.07 -2.67 -4.66
C GLY A 15 -5.80 -2.08 -5.25
N GLY A 16 -5.01 -2.94 -5.86
CA GLY A 16 -3.77 -2.50 -6.47
C GLY A 16 -2.58 -3.26 -5.91
N PRO A 17 -1.38 -2.83 -6.28
CA PRO A 17 -0.18 -3.55 -5.86
C PRO A 17 0.15 -3.31 -4.40
N ALA A 18 0.92 -4.21 -3.84
CA ALA A 18 1.47 -4.01 -2.52
C ALA A 18 2.45 -2.85 -2.57
N MET A 19 2.39 -1.98 -1.58
CA MET A 19 3.27 -0.82 -1.51
C MET A 19 3.94 -0.80 -0.16
N THR A 20 5.14 -0.25 -0.10
CA THR A 20 5.88 -0.14 1.14
C THR A 20 5.93 1.33 1.53
N ILE A 21 5.59 1.62 2.78
CA ILE A 21 5.63 2.98 3.27
C ILE A 21 7.07 3.35 3.50
N THR A 22 7.51 4.44 2.87
CA THR A 22 8.88 4.91 3.05
C THR A 22 8.94 6.11 3.98
N GLU A 23 7.83 6.83 4.14
CA GLU A 23 7.83 8.00 5.00
C GLU A 23 6.41 8.35 5.37
N LEU A 24 6.21 8.85 6.57
CA LEU A 24 4.91 9.31 7.02
C LEU A 24 4.98 10.82 7.19
N THR A 25 3.88 11.49 6.87
CA THR A 25 3.83 12.93 7.02
C THR A 25 2.92 13.28 8.18
N GLU A 26 2.95 14.54 8.57
CA GLU A 26 2.09 15.01 9.63
C GLU A 26 0.68 15.28 9.14
N ASP A 27 0.47 15.23 7.83
CA ASP A 27 -0.84 15.53 7.28
C ASP A 27 -1.65 14.26 7.07
N ASP A 28 -1.29 13.19 7.76
CA ASP A 28 -2.02 11.94 7.69
C ASP A 28 -1.89 11.32 6.31
N GLU A 29 -0.73 11.48 5.71
CA GLU A 29 -0.41 10.88 4.43
C GLU A 29 0.83 10.04 4.57
N SER A 30 0.99 9.09 3.68
CA SER A 30 2.16 8.23 3.67
C SER A 30 2.76 8.23 2.28
N PHE A 31 4.08 8.32 2.20
CA PHE A 31 4.78 8.13 0.94
C PHE A 31 5.04 6.65 0.80
N CYS A 32 4.70 6.11 -0.35
CA CYS A 32 4.82 4.69 -0.59
C CYS A 32 5.59 4.46 -1.89
N GLU A 33 6.23 3.31 -1.97
CA GLU A 33 6.90 2.88 -3.17
C GLU A 33 6.42 1.48 -3.51
N TRP A 34 6.35 1.19 -4.79
CA TRP A 34 5.92 -0.13 -5.23
C TRP A 34 6.51 -0.41 -6.60
N PHE A 35 6.50 -1.67 -6.99
CA PHE A 35 6.92 -2.04 -8.34
C PHE A 35 5.68 -2.26 -9.18
N ASP A 36 5.67 -1.68 -10.39
CA ASP A 36 4.54 -1.85 -11.26
C ASP A 36 4.68 -3.17 -12.02
N LYS A 37 3.77 -3.42 -12.94
CA LYS A 37 3.79 -4.70 -13.64
C LYS A 37 4.99 -4.85 -14.53
N ASN A 38 5.69 -3.77 -14.85
CA ASN A 38 6.91 -3.83 -15.62
C ASN A 38 8.13 -3.92 -14.70
N GLN A 39 7.88 -4.08 -13.39
CA GLN A 39 8.93 -4.20 -12.40
C GLN A 39 9.74 -2.92 -12.28
N GLU A 40 9.14 -1.78 -12.57
CA GLU A 40 9.77 -0.50 -12.40
C GLU A 40 9.29 0.11 -11.09
N LEU A 41 10.19 0.72 -10.36
CA LEU A 41 9.85 1.31 -9.08
C LEU A 41 9.07 2.58 -9.29
N GLN A 42 7.92 2.66 -8.66
CA GLN A 42 7.06 3.84 -8.70
C GLN A 42 6.90 4.34 -7.28
N ASN A 43 6.45 5.58 -7.14
CA ASN A 43 6.21 6.12 -5.83
C ASN A 43 5.09 7.13 -5.88
N GLY A 44 4.55 7.44 -4.72
CA GLY A 44 3.50 8.43 -4.61
C GLY A 44 3.11 8.58 -3.17
N SER A 45 2.30 9.60 -2.90
CA SER A 45 1.80 9.80 -1.55
C SER A 45 0.30 9.59 -1.54
N PHE A 46 -0.19 9.04 -0.44
CA PHE A 46 -1.61 8.72 -0.33
C PHE A 46 -2.07 9.06 1.07
N LYS A 47 -3.34 9.43 1.19
CA LYS A 47 -3.89 9.70 2.51
C LYS A 47 -4.04 8.38 3.25
N ASN A 48 -3.74 8.40 4.54
CA ASN A 48 -3.81 7.17 5.31
C ASN A 48 -5.21 6.57 5.30
N THR A 49 -6.24 7.39 5.12
CA THR A 49 -7.60 6.87 5.09
C THR A 49 -7.88 6.04 3.86
N THR A 50 -7.02 6.11 2.84
CA THR A 50 -7.22 5.32 1.62
C THR A 50 -6.38 4.05 1.62
N LEU A 51 -5.61 3.82 2.68
CA LEU A 51 -4.69 2.70 2.73
C LEU A 51 -5.15 1.68 3.76
N THR A 52 -4.76 0.43 3.54
CA THR A 52 -5.06 -0.65 4.47
C THR A 52 -3.88 -1.61 4.49
N LYS A 53 -3.66 -2.23 5.62
CA LYS A 53 -2.63 -3.24 5.73
C LYS A 53 -3.14 -4.59 5.24
N ASP A 54 -4.42 -4.73 5.05
CA ASP A 54 -4.99 -5.98 4.59
C ASP A 54 -5.18 -5.92 3.09
N ASN A 55 -4.81 -6.97 2.38
CA ASN A 55 -4.98 -7.00 0.95
C ASN A 55 -6.47 -6.99 0.63
N PRO A 56 -7.00 -5.92 0.05
CA PRO A 56 -8.43 -5.83 -0.19
C PRO A 56 -8.90 -6.67 -1.38
N SER A 57 -7.96 -7.17 -2.17
CA SER A 57 -8.29 -8.01 -3.30
C SER A 57 -7.58 -9.31 -3.17
N PRO A 58 -8.01 -10.08 -2.21
CA PRO A 58 -7.26 -11.27 -1.90
C PRO A 58 -7.28 -12.29 -2.97
N ARG A 59 -7.91 -12.10 -4.00
CA ARG A 59 -8.02 -12.95 -4.97
C ARG A 59 -7.05 -13.76 -5.08
N ALA A 60 -6.35 -13.45 -4.64
CA ALA A 60 -5.43 -14.30 -4.77
C ALA A 60 -5.71 -15.64 -4.43
N LYS A 61 -6.22 -15.95 -4.16
CA LYS A 61 -6.25 -17.15 -3.91
C LYS A 61 -6.95 -17.80 -4.56
N PRO A 62 -6.63 -18.25 -5.06
CA PRO A 62 -7.28 -18.93 -5.87
C PRO A 62 -7.80 -20.02 -5.35
N PRO A 63 -8.29 -20.32 -5.48
CA PRO A 63 -8.85 -21.23 -5.01
C PRO A 63 -8.48 -22.47 -5.33
N ILE A 64 -8.36 -22.78 -5.51
CA ILE A 64 -8.17 -23.71 -5.68
C ILE A 64 -8.54 -24.36 -5.90
N LEU A 65 -8.70 -24.58 -6.19
CA LEU A 65 -9.09 -25.25 -6.40
C LEU A 65 -9.11 -25.69 -6.41
#